data_ab9e2c7cb60c43011d8ef74c26ba11af
#
_entry.id   ab9e2c7cb60c43011d8ef74c26ba11af
#
_cell.length_a   1.000
_cell.length_b   1.000
_cell.length_c   1.000
_cell.angle_alpha   90.00
_cell.angle_beta   90.00
_cell.angle_gamma   90.00
#
_symmetry.space_group_name_H-M   'P 1'
#
loop_
_entity.id
_entity.type
_entity.pdbx_description
1 polymer ?
#
loop_
_entity_poly.entity_id
_entity_poly.type
_entity_poly.pdbx_seq_one_letter_code
_entity_poly.pdbx_strand_id
1 'polypeptide(L)'
;MDYLKKLEEKVFGWFKAAPNLPNDARKWLGDNIWWIIIVGLVLVGINILRGLATLEQQISLQGTVAGSYYVSSTTSDWIIVTVSVSLFFLALEAILMFLSIQPLKEKQKKGWVLLFAAWLISGVGLVVNALLTLGVFSFIITVLFGAVWLAISGYFLFEIHGQFAHVEKSKGTKKAK
;
A
#
# COMPACT_ATOMS: atom_id res chain seq x y z
N MET A 1 -18.53 9.78 0.36
CA MET A 1 -18.26 8.77 -0.69
C MET A 1 -17.96 9.38 -2.07
N ASP A 2 -18.41 10.59 -2.37
CA ASP A 2 -18.20 11.20 -3.71
C ASP A 2 -16.73 11.54 -4.04
N TYR A 3 -15.92 11.90 -3.05
CA TYR A 3 -14.48 12.19 -3.27
C TYR A 3 -13.68 10.96 -3.70
N LEU A 4 -13.93 9.79 -3.11
CA LEU A 4 -13.26 8.55 -3.49
C LEU A 4 -13.64 8.13 -4.92
N LYS A 5 -14.91 8.30 -5.33
CA LYS A 5 -15.33 8.03 -6.70
C LYS A 5 -14.67 8.96 -7.71
N LYS A 6 -14.55 10.26 -7.41
CA LYS A 6 -13.86 11.21 -8.28
C LYS A 6 -12.37 10.90 -8.40
N LEU A 7 -11.71 10.48 -7.31
CA LEU A 7 -10.32 10.02 -7.33
C LEU A 7 -10.19 8.73 -8.14
N GLU A 8 -11.09 7.76 -7.95
CA GLU A 8 -11.15 6.51 -8.71
C GLU A 8 -11.22 6.80 -10.22
N GLU A 9 -12.14 7.66 -10.67
CA GLU A 9 -12.29 8.03 -12.08
C GLU A 9 -11.06 8.74 -12.64
N LYS A 10 -10.44 9.64 -11.86
CA LYS A 10 -9.25 10.38 -12.28
C LYS A 10 -8.04 9.46 -12.42
N VAL A 11 -7.81 8.59 -11.43
CA VAL A 11 -6.69 7.65 -11.44
C VAL A 11 -6.90 6.57 -12.49
N PHE A 12 -8.13 6.08 -12.66
CA PHE A 12 -8.48 5.15 -13.74
C PHE A 12 -8.13 5.73 -15.13
N GLY A 13 -8.30 7.04 -15.30
CA GLY A 13 -7.90 7.73 -16.53
C GLY A 13 -6.42 7.56 -16.88
N TRP A 14 -5.54 7.48 -15.90
CA TRP A 14 -4.09 7.32 -16.12
C TRP A 14 -3.73 5.92 -16.64
N PHE A 15 -4.49 4.90 -16.24
CA PHE A 15 -4.25 3.52 -16.65
C PHE A 15 -4.96 3.12 -17.96
N LYS A 16 -5.85 3.98 -18.51
CA LYS A 16 -6.53 3.71 -19.79
C LYS A 16 -5.59 3.57 -20.99
N ALA A 17 -4.42 4.19 -20.94
CA ALA A 17 -3.41 4.12 -21.99
C ALA A 17 -2.56 2.82 -21.92
N ALA A 18 -2.62 2.10 -20.80
CA ALA A 18 -1.88 0.85 -20.64
C ALA A 18 -2.57 -0.29 -21.43
N PRO A 19 -1.80 -1.23 -22.01
CA PRO A 19 -2.39 -2.38 -22.69
C PRO A 19 -3.19 -3.22 -21.71
N ASN A 20 -4.42 -3.57 -22.10
CA ASN A 20 -5.30 -4.40 -21.27
C ASN A 20 -4.78 -5.83 -21.19
N LEU A 21 -4.87 -6.45 -20.01
CA LEU A 21 -4.63 -7.87 -19.84
C LEU A 21 -5.65 -8.72 -20.64
N PRO A 22 -5.25 -9.89 -21.15
CA PRO A 22 -6.18 -10.86 -21.71
C PRO A 22 -7.32 -11.17 -20.71
N ASN A 23 -8.53 -11.40 -21.25
CA ASN A 23 -9.71 -11.62 -20.40
C ASN A 23 -9.55 -12.77 -19.40
N ASP A 24 -8.86 -13.85 -19.79
CA ASP A 24 -8.61 -15.01 -18.94
C ASP A 24 -7.66 -14.65 -17.78
N ALA A 25 -6.61 -13.90 -18.06
CA ALA A 25 -5.67 -13.42 -17.04
C ALA A 25 -6.35 -12.47 -16.07
N ARG A 26 -7.21 -11.58 -16.56
CA ARG A 26 -8.01 -10.64 -15.77
C ARG A 26 -8.97 -11.36 -14.84
N LYS A 27 -9.67 -12.38 -15.37
CA LYS A 27 -10.57 -13.23 -14.60
C LYS A 27 -9.80 -14.01 -13.54
N TRP A 28 -8.70 -14.66 -13.91
CA TRP A 28 -7.86 -15.40 -12.99
C TRP A 28 -7.36 -14.50 -11.85
N LEU A 29 -6.86 -13.30 -12.17
CA LEU A 29 -6.38 -12.35 -11.18
C LEU A 29 -7.52 -11.91 -10.24
N GLY A 30 -8.70 -11.58 -10.77
CA GLY A 30 -9.86 -11.21 -9.96
C GLY A 30 -10.38 -12.36 -9.08
N ASP A 31 -10.22 -13.63 -9.50
CA ASP A 31 -10.59 -14.80 -8.70
C ASP A 31 -9.59 -15.08 -7.58
N ASN A 32 -8.32 -14.75 -7.78
CA ASN A 32 -7.22 -15.10 -6.89
C ASN A 32 -6.69 -13.91 -6.08
N ILE A 33 -7.19 -12.69 -6.27
CA ILE A 33 -6.66 -11.48 -5.61
C ILE A 33 -6.68 -11.60 -4.08
N TRP A 34 -7.68 -12.23 -3.50
CA TRP A 34 -7.83 -12.36 -2.05
C TRP A 34 -6.65 -13.09 -1.40
N TRP A 35 -6.13 -14.13 -2.06
CA TRP A 35 -4.98 -14.87 -1.53
C TRP A 35 -3.66 -14.18 -1.89
N ILE A 36 -3.56 -13.48 -3.03
CA ILE A 36 -2.42 -12.64 -3.38
C ILE A 36 -2.23 -11.55 -2.31
N ILE A 37 -3.33 -10.97 -1.82
CA ILE A 37 -3.30 -10.00 -0.71
C ILE A 37 -2.80 -10.64 0.58
N ILE A 38 -3.11 -11.90 0.86
CA ILE A 38 -2.54 -12.61 2.03
C ILE A 38 -1.03 -12.71 1.91
N VAL A 39 -0.49 -13.07 0.75
CA VAL A 39 0.96 -13.08 0.50
C VAL A 39 1.55 -11.68 0.68
N GLY A 40 0.89 -10.65 0.13
CA GLY A 40 1.27 -9.25 0.34
C GLY A 40 1.30 -8.86 1.81
N LEU A 41 0.30 -9.26 2.60
CA LEU A 41 0.25 -9.02 4.04
C LEU A 41 1.41 -9.67 4.81
N VAL A 42 1.82 -10.87 4.42
CA VAL A 42 3.00 -11.52 5.01
C VAL A 42 4.25 -10.68 4.74
N LEU A 43 4.42 -10.17 3.51
CA LEU A 43 5.54 -9.30 3.15
C LEU A 43 5.51 -7.97 3.93
N VAL A 44 4.34 -7.35 4.06
CA VAL A 44 4.16 -6.14 4.88
C VAL A 44 4.48 -6.44 6.34
N GLY A 45 4.03 -7.57 6.89
CA GLY A 45 4.35 -8.03 8.24
C GLY A 45 5.85 -8.19 8.47
N ILE A 46 6.58 -8.78 7.52
CA ILE A 46 8.05 -8.89 7.58
C ILE A 46 8.69 -7.49 7.61
N ASN A 47 8.19 -6.54 6.80
CA ASN A 47 8.72 -5.19 6.81
C ASN A 47 8.42 -4.43 8.12
N ILE A 48 7.25 -4.65 8.72
CA ILE A 48 6.92 -4.13 10.06
C ILE A 48 7.90 -4.68 11.10
N LEU A 49 8.15 -6.00 11.12
CA LEU A 49 9.10 -6.60 12.05
C LEU A 49 10.53 -6.05 11.87
N ARG A 50 10.98 -5.87 10.63
CA ARG A 50 12.28 -5.24 10.33
C ARG A 50 12.33 -3.80 10.82
N GLY A 51 11.29 -3.02 10.61
CA GLY A 51 11.18 -1.65 11.09
C GLY A 51 11.25 -1.57 12.62
N LEU A 52 10.53 -2.45 13.33
CA LEU A 52 10.59 -2.54 14.78
C LEU A 52 12.00 -2.90 15.29
N ALA A 53 12.67 -3.88 14.67
CA ALA A 53 14.04 -4.23 14.99
C ALA A 53 15.01 -3.07 14.76
N THR A 54 14.81 -2.29 13.69
CA THR A 54 15.61 -1.07 13.43
C THR A 54 15.38 -0.03 14.52
N LEU A 55 14.13 0.19 14.96
CA LEU A 55 13.83 1.12 16.06
C LEU A 55 14.51 0.67 17.35
N GLU A 56 14.40 -0.61 17.73
CA GLU A 56 15.03 -1.16 18.91
C GLU A 56 16.55 -0.94 18.90
N GLN A 57 17.18 -1.22 17.75
CA GLN A 57 18.60 -1.00 17.57
C GLN A 57 18.99 0.48 17.75
N GLN A 58 18.24 1.42 17.16
CA GLN A 58 18.54 2.85 17.27
C GLN A 58 18.35 3.36 18.70
N ILE A 59 17.31 2.94 19.40
CA ILE A 59 17.06 3.31 20.79
C ILE A 59 18.13 2.73 21.71
N SER A 60 18.55 1.48 21.50
CA SER A 60 19.62 0.84 22.26
C SER A 60 20.96 1.54 22.08
N LEU A 61 21.29 1.96 20.85
CA LEU A 61 22.51 2.72 20.58
C LEU A 61 22.51 4.07 21.29
N GLN A 62 21.40 4.78 21.37
CA GLN A 62 21.27 6.03 22.12
C GLN A 62 21.55 5.82 23.62
N GLY A 63 21.06 4.72 24.19
CA GLY A 63 21.26 4.38 25.60
C GLY A 63 22.72 4.04 25.95
N THR A 64 23.48 3.43 25.03
CA THR A 64 24.88 3.02 25.23
C THR A 64 25.88 4.16 25.00
N VAL A 65 25.57 5.11 24.11
CA VAL A 65 26.47 6.21 23.72
C VAL A 65 26.45 7.38 24.72
N ALA A 66 25.49 7.42 25.63
CA ALA A 66 25.50 8.40 26.73
C ALA A 66 26.77 8.36 27.63
N GLY A 67 27.60 7.29 27.46
CA GLY A 67 28.88 7.11 28.18
C GLY A 67 30.14 7.28 27.34
N SER A 68 30.08 7.32 25.99
CA SER A 68 31.29 7.43 25.16
C SER A 68 31.06 8.17 23.84
N TYR A 69 31.63 9.37 23.77
CA TYR A 69 32.00 10.16 22.59
C TYR A 69 31.09 10.13 21.33
N TYR A 70 30.33 11.27 21.12
CA TYR A 70 29.95 11.90 19.87
C TYR A 70 29.54 10.99 18.68
N VAL A 71 28.47 10.24 18.81
CA VAL A 71 27.63 9.98 17.65
C VAL A 71 26.62 11.14 17.60
N SER A 72 26.52 11.82 16.47
CA SER A 72 25.60 12.94 16.31
C SER A 72 24.17 12.47 16.64
N SER A 73 23.65 12.87 17.79
CA SER A 73 22.29 12.59 18.28
C SER A 73 21.24 12.88 17.20
N THR A 74 21.46 13.91 16.40
CA THR A 74 20.59 14.35 15.31
C THR A 74 20.33 13.29 14.23
N THR A 75 21.31 12.49 13.83
CA THR A 75 21.13 11.46 12.79
C THR A 75 20.32 10.28 13.32
N SER A 76 20.56 9.88 14.56
CA SER A 76 19.83 8.80 15.22
C SER A 76 18.36 9.16 15.45
N ASP A 77 18.11 10.36 15.91
CA ASP A 77 16.74 10.89 16.13
C ASP A 77 15.96 10.93 14.81
N TRP A 78 16.60 11.35 13.71
CA TRP A 78 15.98 11.40 12.41
C TRP A 78 15.61 10.02 11.86
N ILE A 79 16.47 9.02 12.07
CA ILE A 79 16.18 7.62 11.70
C ILE A 79 14.97 7.12 12.48
N ILE A 80 14.91 7.37 13.78
CA ILE A 80 13.77 6.98 14.63
C ILE A 80 12.46 7.59 14.09
N VAL A 81 12.46 8.89 13.79
CA VAL A 81 11.28 9.58 13.23
C VAL A 81 10.87 8.95 11.89
N THR A 82 11.83 8.76 10.96
CA THR A 82 11.55 8.21 9.64
C THR A 82 10.99 6.80 9.70
N VAL A 83 11.59 5.93 10.52
CA VAL A 83 11.13 4.55 10.68
C VAL A 83 9.75 4.50 11.36
N SER A 84 9.51 5.35 12.38
CA SER A 84 8.21 5.42 13.06
C SER A 84 7.10 5.86 12.11
N VAL A 85 7.35 6.86 11.27
CA VAL A 85 6.40 7.32 10.24
C VAL A 85 6.16 6.21 9.21
N SER A 86 7.20 5.51 8.77
CA SER A 86 7.06 4.37 7.85
C SER A 86 6.21 3.25 8.44
N LEU A 87 6.45 2.89 9.71
CA LEU A 87 5.67 1.87 10.42
C LEU A 87 4.20 2.27 10.57
N PHE A 88 3.92 3.55 10.80
CA PHE A 88 2.54 4.04 10.86
C PHE A 88 1.81 3.81 9.52
N PHE A 89 2.40 4.17 8.39
CA PHE A 89 1.80 3.94 7.07
C PHE A 89 1.66 2.45 6.74
N LEU A 90 2.68 1.63 7.05
CA LEU A 90 2.62 0.18 6.87
C LEU A 90 1.52 -0.48 7.72
N ALA A 91 1.32 -0.01 8.95
CA ALA A 91 0.24 -0.52 9.81
C ALA A 91 -1.15 -0.18 9.25
N LEU A 92 -1.36 1.06 8.78
CA LEU A 92 -2.61 1.45 8.12
C LEU A 92 -2.87 0.63 6.87
N GLU A 93 -1.85 0.45 6.03
CA GLU A 93 -1.94 -0.38 4.83
C GLU A 93 -2.30 -1.83 5.18
N ALA A 94 -1.61 -2.43 6.15
CA ALA A 94 -1.87 -3.79 6.61
C ALA A 94 -3.31 -3.97 7.10
N ILE A 95 -3.84 -3.02 7.87
CA ILE A 95 -5.23 -3.04 8.37
C ILE A 95 -6.21 -3.04 7.19
N LEU A 96 -6.04 -2.16 6.22
CA LEU A 96 -6.93 -2.07 5.06
C LEU A 96 -6.83 -3.31 4.17
N MET A 97 -5.62 -3.84 3.94
CA MET A 97 -5.42 -5.09 3.22
C MET A 97 -6.11 -6.25 3.93
N PHE A 98 -5.95 -6.37 5.25
CA PHE A 98 -6.59 -7.41 6.05
C PHE A 98 -8.12 -7.32 5.95
N LEU A 99 -8.70 -6.14 6.14
CA LEU A 99 -10.15 -5.91 6.04
C LEU A 99 -10.69 -6.16 4.63
N SER A 100 -9.85 -6.09 3.60
CA SER A 100 -10.25 -6.33 2.21
C SER A 100 -10.40 -7.80 1.85
N ILE A 101 -9.74 -8.73 2.56
CA ILE A 101 -9.65 -10.16 2.21
C ILE A 101 -11.04 -10.79 2.06
N GLN A 102 -11.88 -10.66 3.09
CA GLN A 102 -13.20 -11.31 3.06
C GLN A 102 -14.12 -10.71 1.98
N PRO A 103 -14.27 -9.37 1.86
CA PRO A 103 -15.05 -8.79 0.77
C PRO A 103 -14.52 -9.13 -0.64
N LEU A 104 -13.20 -9.29 -0.81
CA LEU A 104 -12.61 -9.72 -2.08
C LEU A 104 -12.94 -11.16 -2.41
N LYS A 105 -12.86 -12.06 -1.43
CA LYS A 105 -13.26 -13.46 -1.58
C LYS A 105 -14.73 -13.59 -2.00
N GLU A 106 -15.59 -12.71 -1.49
CA GLU A 106 -17.01 -12.66 -1.82
C GLU A 106 -17.31 -11.83 -3.08
N LYS A 107 -16.28 -11.35 -3.81
CA LYS A 107 -16.42 -10.51 -5.00
C LYS A 107 -17.22 -9.21 -4.76
N GLN A 108 -17.16 -8.66 -3.55
CA GLN A 108 -17.84 -7.42 -3.22
C GLN A 108 -17.01 -6.21 -3.66
N LYS A 109 -17.67 -5.18 -4.20
CA LYS A 109 -17.03 -3.90 -4.55
C LYS A 109 -16.31 -3.26 -3.36
N LYS A 110 -16.83 -3.45 -2.13
CA LYS A 110 -16.21 -2.97 -0.88
C LYS A 110 -14.77 -3.45 -0.73
N GLY A 111 -14.46 -4.71 -1.11
CA GLY A 111 -13.10 -5.25 -1.04
C GLY A 111 -12.14 -4.49 -1.96
N TRP A 112 -12.57 -4.21 -3.19
CA TRP A 112 -11.79 -3.43 -4.13
C TRP A 112 -11.56 -1.99 -3.64
N VAL A 113 -12.60 -1.34 -3.07
CA VAL A 113 -12.48 0.02 -2.52
C VAL A 113 -11.49 0.07 -1.35
N LEU A 114 -11.46 -0.96 -0.49
CA LEU A 114 -10.48 -1.05 0.61
C LEU A 114 -9.05 -1.21 0.08
N LEU A 115 -8.85 -2.01 -0.97
CA LEU A 115 -7.54 -2.12 -1.63
C LEU A 115 -7.11 -0.82 -2.29
N PHE A 116 -8.04 -0.13 -2.95
CA PHE A 116 -7.77 1.18 -3.54
C PHE A 116 -7.37 2.20 -2.46
N ALA A 117 -8.05 2.19 -1.31
CA ALA A 117 -7.67 3.03 -0.17
C ALA A 117 -6.28 2.66 0.38
N ALA A 118 -5.94 1.37 0.51
CA ALA A 118 -4.61 0.91 0.90
C ALA A 118 -3.55 1.41 -0.09
N TRP A 119 -3.80 1.29 -1.39
CA TRP A 119 -2.92 1.78 -2.44
C TRP A 119 -2.70 3.30 -2.38
N LEU A 120 -3.76 4.08 -2.11
CA LEU A 120 -3.62 5.53 -1.90
C LEU A 120 -2.77 5.86 -0.66
N ILE A 121 -2.94 5.12 0.44
CA ILE A 121 -2.13 5.27 1.65
C ILE A 121 -0.67 4.96 1.37
N SER A 122 -0.37 3.88 0.63
CA SER A 122 0.99 3.57 0.16
C SER A 122 1.59 4.72 -0.65
N GLY A 123 0.80 5.35 -1.55
CA GLY A 123 1.22 6.52 -2.30
C GLY A 123 1.54 7.73 -1.43
N VAL A 124 0.69 8.04 -0.46
CA VAL A 124 0.95 9.11 0.52
C VAL A 124 2.18 8.77 1.36
N GLY A 125 2.29 7.53 1.85
CA GLY A 125 3.43 7.04 2.59
C GLY A 125 4.75 7.18 1.83
N LEU A 126 4.75 6.84 0.52
CA LEU A 126 5.90 7.05 -0.35
C LEU A 126 6.34 8.51 -0.40
N VAL A 127 5.40 9.43 -0.64
CA VAL A 127 5.72 10.87 -0.69
C VAL A 127 6.28 11.36 0.64
N VAL A 128 5.65 11.01 1.76
CA VAL A 128 6.10 11.40 3.09
C VAL A 128 7.49 10.83 3.39
N ASN A 129 7.72 9.55 3.11
CA ASN A 129 9.02 8.91 3.31
C ASN A 129 10.10 9.52 2.40
N ALA A 130 9.77 9.84 1.15
CA ALA A 130 10.70 10.51 0.26
C ALA A 130 11.14 11.88 0.80
N LEU A 131 10.19 12.67 1.35
CA LEU A 131 10.49 13.97 1.96
C LEU A 131 11.33 13.85 3.24
N LEU A 132 11.20 12.75 3.97
CA LEU A 132 12.00 12.44 5.16
C LEU A 132 13.36 11.83 4.83
N THR A 133 13.60 11.41 3.60
CA THR A 133 14.85 10.77 3.20
C THR A 133 15.97 11.80 3.09
N LEU A 134 17.06 11.58 3.82
CA LEU A 134 18.25 12.41 3.76
C LEU A 134 19.13 12.02 2.57
N GLY A 135 19.52 13.01 1.78
CA GLY A 135 20.41 12.85 0.64
C GLY A 135 19.67 12.70 -0.70
N VAL A 136 20.15 13.45 -1.69
CA VAL A 136 19.54 13.56 -3.03
C VAL A 136 19.49 12.19 -3.73
N PHE A 137 20.53 11.39 -3.63
CA PHE A 137 20.59 10.07 -4.26
C PHE A 137 19.56 9.12 -3.67
N SER A 138 19.47 9.04 -2.34
CA SER A 138 18.47 8.21 -1.64
C SER A 138 17.05 8.67 -1.95
N PHE A 139 16.80 9.96 -2.01
CA PHE A 139 15.51 10.54 -2.42
C PHE A 139 15.12 10.06 -3.83
N ILE A 140 16.02 10.20 -4.81
CA ILE A 140 15.74 9.79 -6.20
C ILE A 140 15.42 8.29 -6.27
N ILE A 141 16.19 7.45 -5.58
CA ILE A 141 15.97 6.00 -5.56
C ILE A 141 14.63 5.68 -4.93
N THR A 142 14.30 6.27 -3.78
CA THR A 142 13.02 6.04 -3.09
C THR A 142 11.84 6.42 -3.98
N VAL A 143 11.90 7.57 -4.63
CA VAL A 143 10.82 8.03 -5.54
C VAL A 143 10.72 7.13 -6.76
N LEU A 144 11.83 6.79 -7.43
CA LEU A 144 11.82 5.94 -8.62
C LEU A 144 11.25 4.56 -8.33
N PHE A 145 11.82 3.83 -7.38
CA PHE A 145 11.34 2.48 -7.06
C PHE A 145 9.93 2.47 -6.51
N GLY A 146 9.60 3.43 -5.64
CA GLY A 146 8.26 3.57 -5.11
C GLY A 146 7.21 3.91 -6.18
N ALA A 147 7.52 4.82 -7.09
CA ALA A 147 6.63 5.16 -8.19
C ALA A 147 6.41 4.00 -9.17
N VAL A 148 7.48 3.26 -9.50
CA VAL A 148 7.37 2.03 -10.32
C VAL A 148 6.49 1.00 -9.63
N TRP A 149 6.70 0.77 -8.32
CA TRP A 149 5.90 -0.18 -7.54
C TRP A 149 4.42 0.24 -7.48
N LEU A 150 4.13 1.52 -7.24
CA LEU A 150 2.77 2.06 -7.26
C LEU A 150 2.12 1.95 -8.64
N ALA A 151 2.88 2.19 -9.71
CA ALA A 151 2.36 2.06 -11.07
C ALA A 151 1.98 0.60 -11.39
N ILE A 152 2.85 -0.37 -11.05
CA ILE A 152 2.60 -1.80 -11.28
C ILE A 152 1.41 -2.27 -10.46
N SER A 153 1.40 -1.98 -9.15
CA SER A 153 0.29 -2.40 -8.27
C SER A 153 -1.03 -1.73 -8.64
N GLY A 154 -0.99 -0.44 -9.00
CA GLY A 154 -2.15 0.29 -9.51
C GLY A 154 -2.68 -0.31 -10.82
N TYR A 155 -1.80 -0.65 -11.77
CA TYR A 155 -2.19 -1.29 -13.01
C TYR A 155 -2.99 -2.58 -12.75
N PHE A 156 -2.48 -3.50 -11.94
CA PHE A 156 -3.21 -4.73 -11.60
C PHE A 156 -4.50 -4.45 -10.84
N LEU A 157 -4.51 -3.48 -9.93
CA LEU A 157 -5.71 -3.10 -9.19
C LEU A 157 -6.83 -2.60 -10.11
N PHE A 158 -6.49 -1.77 -11.11
CA PHE A 158 -7.49 -1.25 -12.05
C PHE A 158 -7.92 -2.27 -13.11
N GLU A 159 -7.04 -3.19 -13.50
CA GLU A 159 -7.38 -4.30 -14.41
C GLU A 159 -8.48 -5.22 -13.84
N ILE A 160 -8.49 -5.43 -12.52
CA ILE A 160 -9.53 -6.26 -11.88
C ILE A 160 -10.80 -5.49 -11.51
N HIS A 161 -10.80 -4.15 -11.60
CA HIS A 161 -11.94 -3.30 -11.21
C HIS A 161 -13.27 -3.79 -11.79
N GLY A 162 -13.29 -4.13 -13.06
CA GLY A 162 -14.48 -4.63 -13.76
C GLY A 162 -15.07 -5.91 -13.18
N GLN A 163 -14.26 -6.74 -12.50
CA GLN A 163 -14.69 -8.01 -11.89
C GLN A 163 -15.56 -7.80 -10.64
N PHE A 164 -15.40 -6.65 -9.95
CA PHE A 164 -16.09 -6.31 -8.72
C PHE A 164 -17.30 -5.38 -8.95
N ALA A 165 -17.33 -4.62 -10.05
CA ALA A 165 -18.39 -3.68 -10.37
C ALA A 165 -19.73 -4.34 -10.75
N HIS A 166 -19.69 -5.54 -11.34
CA HIS A 166 -20.89 -6.23 -11.85
C HIS A 166 -21.71 -6.95 -10.77
N VAL A 167 -21.13 -7.30 -9.62
CA VAL A 167 -21.82 -8.07 -8.56
C VAL A 167 -22.88 -7.24 -7.82
N GLU A 168 -22.72 -5.93 -7.72
CA GLU A 168 -23.74 -5.05 -7.12
C GLU A 168 -25.04 -5.01 -7.93
N LYS A 169 -24.94 -4.99 -9.26
CA LYS A 169 -26.13 -4.98 -10.15
C LYS A 169 -26.94 -6.29 -10.05
N SER A 170 -26.27 -7.42 -9.90
CA SER A 170 -26.92 -8.74 -9.79
C SER A 170 -27.68 -8.93 -8.46
N LYS A 171 -27.17 -8.40 -7.35
CA LYS A 171 -27.85 -8.48 -6.03
C LYS A 171 -29.06 -7.53 -5.92
N GLY A 172 -29.04 -6.38 -6.61
CA GLY A 172 -30.18 -5.45 -6.66
C GLY A 172 -31.39 -6.04 -7.37
N THR A 173 -31.19 -6.82 -8.43
CA THR A 173 -32.27 -7.42 -9.22
C THR A 173 -32.92 -8.64 -8.56
N LYS A 174 -32.22 -9.33 -7.63
CA LYS A 174 -32.79 -10.46 -6.89
C LYS A 174 -33.60 -10.07 -5.65
N LYS A 175 -33.55 -8.81 -5.19
CA LYS A 175 -34.38 -8.30 -4.09
C LYS A 175 -35.70 -7.68 -4.57
N ALA A 176 -35.94 -7.58 -5.88
CA ALA A 176 -37.14 -6.98 -6.47
C ALA A 176 -38.08 -8.03 -7.12
N LYS A 177 -37.97 -9.30 -6.74
CA LYS A 177 -38.90 -10.36 -7.01
C LYS A 177 -39.24 -11.04 -5.66
#